data_3a1d2ae1592bdca21ee3c98eaa760749
#
_entry.id   3a1d2ae1592bdca21ee3c98eaa760749
#
_cell.length_a   1.000
_cell.length_b   1.000
_cell.length_c   1.000
_cell.angle_alpha   90.00
_cell.angle_beta   90.00
_cell.angle_gamma   90.00
#
_symmetry.space_group_name_H-M   'P 1'
#
loop_
_entity.id
_entity.type
_entity.pdbx_description
1 polymer ?
#
loop_
_entity_poly.entity_id
_entity_poly.type
_entity_poly.pdbx_seq_one_letter_code
_entity_poly.pdbx_strand_id
1 'polypeptide(L)'
;QRSSQVELTELADSLRQSTDPKEQRFIASMMVPKLAGFHLRSNKQWIGSYRRLLTRLRDMDKGYADRLDTAVHQHLAVGGKTEPLLQLTLETLAPAGGFSRDLDTETMPALPSAKPSKPPEPGKKL
;
A
#
# COMPACT_ATOMS: atom_id res chain seq x y z
N GLN A 1 -5.14 -8.21 14.57
CA GLN A 1 -4.23 -8.35 13.44
C GLN A 1 -4.61 -7.40 12.32
N ARG A 2 -3.63 -6.73 11.79
CA ARG A 2 -3.88 -5.70 10.79
C ARG A 2 -3.79 -6.30 9.40
N SER A 3 -4.61 -5.81 8.51
CA SER A 3 -4.55 -6.25 7.12
C SER A 3 -3.36 -5.62 6.41
N SER A 4 -2.92 -6.25 5.33
CA SER A 4 -1.85 -5.70 4.51
C SER A 4 -2.23 -4.35 3.92
N GLN A 5 -3.52 -4.17 3.58
CA GLN A 5 -3.99 -2.92 3.04
C GLN A 5 -3.82 -1.78 4.05
N VAL A 6 -4.18 -2.03 5.30
CA VAL A 6 -4.02 -1.03 6.36
C VAL A 6 -2.55 -0.73 6.59
N GLU A 7 -1.72 -1.77 6.65
CA GLU A 7 -0.28 -1.57 6.87
C GLU A 7 0.35 -0.74 5.75
N LEU A 8 0.00 -1.05 4.50
CA LEU A 8 0.53 -0.30 3.37
C LEU A 8 0.03 1.14 3.37
N THR A 9 -1.22 1.35 3.77
CA THR A 9 -1.75 2.71 3.90
C THR A 9 -0.96 3.50 4.93
N GLU A 10 -0.68 2.89 6.07
CA GLU A 10 0.08 3.56 7.13
C GLU A 10 1.50 3.87 6.69
N LEU A 11 2.14 2.93 6.01
CA LEU A 11 3.48 3.17 5.50
C LEU A 11 3.49 4.28 4.45
N ALA A 12 2.49 4.30 3.58
CA ALA A 12 2.38 5.36 2.58
C ALA A 12 2.17 6.73 3.23
N ASP A 13 1.32 6.79 4.27
CA ASP A 13 1.11 8.04 5.00
C ASP A 13 2.40 8.49 5.68
N SER A 14 3.14 7.56 6.27
CA SER A 14 4.42 7.88 6.91
C SER A 14 5.43 8.38 5.88
N LEU A 15 5.48 7.74 4.72
CA LEU A 15 6.38 8.15 3.66
C LEU A 15 6.07 9.55 3.18
N ARG A 16 4.77 9.84 3.00
CA ARG A 16 4.35 11.16 2.52
C ARG A 16 4.68 12.26 3.51
N GLN A 17 4.60 11.96 4.79
CA GLN A 17 4.83 12.95 5.83
C GLN A 17 6.30 13.12 6.19
N SER A 18 7.14 12.17 5.85
CA SER A 18 8.54 12.23 6.22
C SER A 18 9.31 13.23 5.36
N THR A 19 10.19 14.00 5.99
CA THR A 19 11.06 14.92 5.27
C THR A 19 12.52 14.48 5.35
N ASP A 20 12.81 13.39 6.05
CA ASP A 20 14.16 12.88 6.20
C ASP A 20 14.42 11.80 5.14
N PRO A 21 15.38 12.03 4.22
CA PRO A 21 15.66 11.04 3.17
C PRO A 21 16.01 9.65 3.70
N LYS A 22 16.70 9.58 4.82
CA LYS A 22 17.06 8.28 5.40
C LYS A 22 15.83 7.55 5.91
N GLU A 23 14.94 8.30 6.57
CA GLU A 23 13.70 7.73 7.05
C GLU A 23 12.82 7.28 5.89
N GLN A 24 12.76 8.08 4.84
CA GLN A 24 11.98 7.74 3.65
C GLN A 24 12.46 6.42 3.04
N ARG A 25 13.76 6.24 2.93
CA ARG A 25 14.30 4.99 2.38
C ARG A 25 14.03 3.80 3.29
N PHE A 26 14.08 4.03 4.61
CA PHE A 26 13.77 2.96 5.55
C PHE A 26 12.31 2.53 5.43
N ILE A 27 11.39 3.49 5.35
CA ILE A 27 9.98 3.20 5.16
C ILE A 27 9.76 2.45 3.85
N ALA A 28 10.39 2.91 2.77
CA ALA A 28 10.26 2.26 1.46
C ALA A 28 10.72 0.81 1.51
N SER A 29 11.80 0.53 2.26
CA SER A 29 12.28 -0.84 2.35
C SER A 29 11.28 -1.77 3.01
N MET A 30 10.43 -1.25 3.88
CA MET A 30 9.36 -2.04 4.48
C MET A 30 8.18 -2.19 3.52
N MET A 31 7.96 -1.21 2.66
CA MET A 31 6.85 -1.25 1.73
C MET A 31 7.07 -2.24 0.60
N VAL A 32 8.30 -2.39 0.13
CA VAL A 32 8.60 -3.18 -1.06
C VAL A 32 8.07 -4.62 -0.96
N PRO A 33 8.45 -5.41 0.06
CA PRO A 33 7.95 -6.79 0.11
C PRO A 33 6.43 -6.84 0.32
N LYS A 34 5.87 -5.88 1.02
CA LYS A 34 4.42 -5.85 1.25
C LYS A 34 3.66 -5.52 -0.03
N LEU A 35 4.18 -4.60 -0.83
CA LEU A 35 3.58 -4.27 -2.12
C LEU A 35 3.64 -5.47 -3.06
N ALA A 36 4.81 -6.10 -3.15
CA ALA A 36 4.98 -7.26 -4.02
C ALA A 36 4.02 -8.38 -3.61
N GLY A 37 3.94 -8.65 -2.31
CA GLY A 37 3.05 -9.69 -1.81
C GLY A 37 1.59 -9.38 -2.06
N PHE A 38 1.21 -8.12 -1.84
CA PHE A 38 -0.17 -7.70 -2.06
C PHE A 38 -0.55 -7.85 -3.54
N HIS A 39 0.33 -7.42 -4.43
CA HIS A 39 0.07 -7.50 -5.87
C HIS A 39 -0.05 -8.96 -6.34
N LEU A 40 0.81 -9.83 -5.83
CA LEU A 40 0.72 -11.26 -6.15
C LEU A 40 -0.60 -11.85 -5.68
N ARG A 41 -0.98 -11.58 -4.43
CA ARG A 41 -2.22 -12.13 -3.88
C ARG A 41 -3.45 -11.57 -4.60
N SER A 42 -3.40 -10.30 -4.99
CA SER A 42 -4.51 -9.70 -5.73
C SER A 42 -4.71 -10.39 -7.08
N ASN A 43 -3.65 -10.98 -7.61
CA ASN A 43 -3.72 -11.74 -8.85
C ASN A 43 -3.76 -13.24 -8.59
N LYS A 44 -4.11 -13.62 -7.37
CA LYS A 44 -4.31 -15.01 -6.95
C LYS A 44 -3.07 -15.86 -7.13
N GLN A 45 -1.91 -15.25 -6.91
CA GLN A 45 -0.63 -15.95 -7.00
C GLN A 45 -0.13 -16.27 -5.60
N TRP A 46 0.50 -17.45 -5.47
CA TRP A 46 1.10 -17.87 -4.22
C TRP A 46 2.43 -17.17 -4.02
N ILE A 47 2.65 -16.60 -2.83
CA ILE A 47 3.88 -15.85 -2.57
C ILE A 47 5.09 -16.77 -2.50
N GLY A 48 4.97 -17.91 -1.85
CA GLY A 48 6.10 -18.79 -1.64
C GLY A 48 7.08 -18.21 -0.62
N SER A 49 8.38 -18.40 -0.83
CA SER A 49 9.38 -17.87 0.07
C SER A 49 9.71 -16.44 -0.30
N TYR A 50 10.12 -15.66 0.70
CA TYR A 50 10.53 -14.28 0.45
C TYR A 50 11.73 -14.19 -0.48
N ARG A 51 12.58 -15.21 -0.45
CA ARG A 51 13.76 -15.21 -1.31
C ARG A 51 13.41 -15.21 -2.79
N ARG A 52 12.27 -15.76 -3.13
CA ARG A 52 11.83 -15.85 -4.53
C ARG A 52 10.75 -14.83 -4.88
N LEU A 53 10.49 -13.92 -3.97
CA LEU A 53 9.38 -12.99 -4.15
C LEU A 53 9.55 -12.14 -5.41
N LEU A 54 10.73 -11.60 -5.63
CA LEU A 54 10.99 -10.76 -6.80
C LEU A 54 10.89 -11.58 -8.09
N THR A 55 11.41 -12.79 -8.09
CA THR A 55 11.34 -13.66 -9.26
C THR A 55 9.89 -13.94 -9.63
N ARG A 56 9.07 -14.28 -8.63
CA ARG A 56 7.66 -14.53 -8.87
C ARG A 56 6.94 -13.29 -9.39
N LEU A 57 7.27 -12.14 -8.81
CA LEU A 57 6.66 -10.89 -9.24
C LEU A 57 6.99 -10.60 -10.71
N ARG A 58 8.25 -10.78 -11.09
CA ARG A 58 8.66 -10.59 -12.48
C ARG A 58 7.97 -11.55 -13.41
N ASP A 59 7.84 -12.81 -12.99
CA ASP A 59 7.22 -13.82 -13.83
C ASP A 59 5.74 -13.51 -14.06
N MET A 60 5.09 -12.97 -13.04
CA MET A 60 3.67 -12.67 -13.16
C MET A 60 3.41 -11.32 -13.81
N ASP A 61 4.22 -10.32 -13.47
CA ASP A 61 3.99 -8.96 -13.97
C ASP A 61 5.30 -8.18 -13.99
N LYS A 62 6.05 -8.37 -15.08
CA LYS A 62 7.35 -7.73 -15.22
C LYS A 62 7.25 -6.21 -15.19
N GLY A 63 6.20 -5.65 -15.80
CA GLY A 63 6.01 -4.21 -15.82
C GLY A 63 5.86 -3.64 -14.42
N TYR A 64 5.07 -4.31 -13.58
CA TYR A 64 4.91 -3.89 -12.20
C TYR A 64 6.23 -3.98 -11.43
N ALA A 65 6.95 -5.11 -11.61
CA ALA A 65 8.22 -5.29 -10.91
C ALA A 65 9.22 -4.21 -11.31
N ASP A 66 9.27 -3.85 -12.59
CA ASP A 66 10.16 -2.80 -13.06
C ASP A 66 9.76 -1.43 -12.51
N ARG A 67 8.46 -1.15 -12.42
CA ARG A 67 7.99 0.11 -11.85
C ARG A 67 8.35 0.22 -10.37
N LEU A 68 8.20 -0.87 -9.64
CA LEU A 68 8.54 -0.89 -8.22
C LEU A 68 10.03 -0.62 -8.03
N ASP A 69 10.86 -1.29 -8.81
CA ASP A 69 12.30 -1.09 -8.73
C ASP A 69 12.67 0.35 -9.09
N THR A 70 12.09 0.89 -10.14
CA THR A 70 12.37 2.26 -10.57
C THR A 70 11.91 3.26 -9.51
N ALA A 71 10.72 3.06 -8.94
CA ALA A 71 10.20 3.98 -7.93
C ALA A 71 11.10 4.02 -6.70
N VAL A 72 11.62 2.87 -6.29
CA VAL A 72 12.48 2.81 -5.10
C VAL A 72 13.88 3.29 -5.42
N HIS A 73 14.48 2.78 -6.47
CA HIS A 73 15.89 3.06 -6.75
C HIS A 73 16.08 4.44 -7.38
N GLN A 74 15.45 4.70 -8.51
CA GLN A 74 15.74 5.92 -9.25
C GLN A 74 15.04 7.13 -8.68
N HIS A 75 13.79 6.98 -8.27
CA HIS A 75 13.05 8.15 -7.83
C HIS A 75 13.25 8.44 -6.36
N LEU A 76 13.28 7.44 -5.51
CA LEU A 76 13.42 7.68 -4.09
C LEU A 76 14.88 7.71 -3.64
N ALA A 77 15.64 6.64 -3.90
CA ALA A 77 17.00 6.55 -3.37
C ALA A 77 17.94 7.58 -4.00
N VAL A 78 17.84 7.78 -5.31
CA VAL A 78 18.72 8.70 -6.02
C VAL A 78 18.14 10.09 -6.12
N GLY A 79 16.88 10.19 -6.54
CA GLY A 79 16.23 11.48 -6.76
C GLY A 79 15.51 12.08 -5.58
N GLY A 80 15.30 11.32 -4.53
CA GLY A 80 14.59 11.79 -3.35
C GLY A 80 13.11 12.06 -3.58
N LYS A 81 12.51 11.44 -4.59
CA LYS A 81 11.11 11.65 -4.90
C LYS A 81 10.27 10.50 -4.39
N THR A 82 9.28 10.80 -3.57
CA THR A 82 8.41 9.78 -2.99
C THR A 82 7.16 9.53 -3.82
N GLU A 83 6.77 10.46 -4.67
CA GLU A 83 5.52 10.37 -5.41
C GLU A 83 5.38 9.10 -6.26
N PRO A 84 6.41 8.67 -7.01
CA PRO A 84 6.24 7.46 -7.81
C PRO A 84 5.89 6.22 -6.97
N LEU A 85 6.52 6.09 -5.80
CA LEU A 85 6.21 4.95 -4.93
C LEU A 85 4.82 5.10 -4.32
N LEU A 86 4.44 6.30 -3.92
CA LEU A 86 3.09 6.55 -3.40
C LEU A 86 2.03 6.26 -4.45
N GLN A 87 2.26 6.67 -5.69
CA GLN A 87 1.33 6.41 -6.78
C GLN A 87 1.21 4.91 -7.04
N LEU A 88 2.34 4.21 -7.07
CA LEU A 88 2.31 2.77 -7.27
C LEU A 88 1.57 2.07 -6.15
N THR A 89 1.75 2.53 -4.91
CA THR A 89 1.04 1.98 -3.76
C THR A 89 -0.46 2.13 -3.93
N LEU A 90 -0.90 3.33 -4.33
CA LEU A 90 -2.32 3.57 -4.54
C LEU A 90 -2.88 2.65 -5.62
N GLU A 91 -2.16 2.50 -6.73
CA GLU A 91 -2.59 1.62 -7.80
C GLU A 91 -2.62 0.16 -7.36
N THR A 92 -1.65 -0.25 -6.56
CA THR A 92 -1.60 -1.63 -6.06
C THR A 92 -2.82 -1.93 -5.17
N LEU A 93 -3.23 -0.96 -4.37
CA LEU A 93 -4.36 -1.14 -3.46
C LEU A 93 -5.71 -0.91 -4.12
N ALA A 94 -5.74 -0.39 -5.34
CA ALA A 94 -7.00 -0.07 -6.01
C ALA A 94 -7.98 -1.24 -6.07
N PRO A 95 -7.54 -2.48 -6.38
CA PRO A 95 -8.49 -3.59 -6.41
C PRO A 95 -9.18 -3.86 -5.08
N ALA A 96 -8.56 -3.43 -3.97
CA ALA A 96 -9.15 -3.60 -2.64
C ALA A 96 -9.83 -2.32 -2.14
N GLY A 97 -9.97 -1.30 -3.00
CA GLY A 97 -10.64 -0.07 -2.63
C GLY A 97 -9.72 1.09 -2.32
N GLY A 98 -8.41 0.93 -2.49
CA GLY A 98 -7.45 2.02 -2.25
C GLY A 98 -6.93 2.01 -0.83
N PHE A 99 -6.59 3.18 -0.30
CA PHE A 99 -6.08 3.31 1.05
C PHE A 99 -7.17 2.96 2.05
N SER A 100 -6.76 2.28 3.12
CA SER A 100 -7.68 1.90 4.18
C SER A 100 -7.02 2.20 5.51
N ARG A 101 -7.51 3.22 6.20
CA ARG A 101 -6.97 3.63 7.48
C ARG A 101 -7.74 2.99 8.62
N ASP A 102 -7.00 2.64 9.65
CA ASP A 102 -7.57 1.98 10.81
C ASP A 102 -8.07 3.05 11.77
N LEU A 103 -9.18 3.67 11.41
CA LEU A 103 -9.71 4.78 12.20
C LEU A 103 -10.64 4.35 13.30
N ASP A 104 -11.07 3.09 13.25
CA ASP A 104 -12.08 2.64 14.20
C ASP A 104 -11.54 2.29 15.54
N THR A 105 -10.24 2.21 15.69
CA THR A 105 -9.71 1.67 16.91
C THR A 105 -9.94 2.57 18.09
N GLU A 106 -9.90 3.84 17.89
CA GLU A 106 -10.09 4.70 19.02
C GLU A 106 -11.00 5.80 18.75
N THR A 107 -11.13 6.17 17.58
CA THR A 107 -11.82 7.35 17.45
C THR A 107 -13.15 7.18 17.04
N MET A 108 -13.45 6.30 16.66
CA MET A 108 -14.54 6.36 16.07
C MET A 108 -15.58 6.36 16.60
N PRO A 109 -15.82 6.79 16.93
CA PRO A 109 -16.93 6.84 17.38
C PRO A 109 -17.72 7.34 16.39
N ALA A 110 -17.87 7.49 16.11
CA ALA A 110 -18.57 7.92 15.54
C ALA A 110 -18.76 8.20 14.35
N LEU A 111 -18.80 8.32 14.04
CA LEU A 111 -18.89 8.62 13.01
C LEU A 111 -19.73 8.09 12.28
N PRO A 112 -20.28 8.00 12.31
CA PRO A 112 -20.84 7.51 11.72
C PRO A 112 -21.18 7.45 10.66
N SER A 113 -20.97 7.61 10.60
CA SER A 113 -21.22 7.56 9.71
C SER A 113 -21.24 7.54 8.80
N ALA A 114 -21.11 7.61 8.55
CA ALA A 114 -21.15 7.55 7.67
C ALA A 114 -21.09 7.20 6.92
N LYS A 115 -20.87 6.95 6.68
CA LYS A 115 -21.02 6.68 5.95
C LYS A 115 -21.19 6.31 5.25
N PRO A 116 -21.07 6.25 4.96
CA PRO A 116 -21.42 5.99 4.30
C PRO A 116 -21.57 5.55 3.88
N SER A 117 -21.51 5.35 3.67
CA SER A 117 -21.99 5.09 3.34
C SER A 117 -22.50 4.66 3.27
N LYS A 118 -22.62 4.48 3.18
CA LYS A 118 -23.37 4.30 3.23
C LYS A 118 -24.14 4.11 3.39
N PRO A 119 -24.18 4.05 3.28
CA PRO A 119 -25.02 4.04 3.50
C PRO A 119 -25.57 3.76 3.78
N PRO A 120 -25.78 3.57 3.80
CA PRO A 120 -26.55 3.56 4.11
C PRO A 120 -27.00 3.33 4.30
N GLU A 121 -27.03 3.08 4.29
CA GLU A 121 -27.77 3.20 4.65
C GLU A 121 -28.48 2.91 4.84
N PRO A 122 -28.72 2.97 4.83
CA PRO A 122 -29.59 3.01 5.17
C PRO A 122 -30.02 2.72 5.57
N GLY A 123 -29.90 2.70 5.57
CA GLY A 123 -30.47 2.66 6.04
C GLY A 123 -30.47 2.49 6.49
N LYS A 124 -30.32 2.44 6.40
CA LYS A 124 -30.46 2.74 6.77
C LYS A 124 -30.52 2.65 7.07
N LYS A 125 -30.49 2.57 7.20
CA LYS A 125 -30.61 2.99 7.53
C LYS A 125 -30.73 2.95 7.79
N LEU A 126 -30.54 2.91 7.77
CA LEU A 126 -30.66 3.28 8.14
C LEU A 126 -30.87 3.37 8.34
#